data_f6c4189d60dbfb166d5a0473125cca1e
#
_entry.id   f6c4189d60dbfb166d5a0473125cca1e
#
_cell.length_a   1.000
_cell.length_b   1.000
_cell.length_c   1.000
_cell.angle_alpha   90.00
_cell.angle_beta   90.00
_cell.angle_gamma   90.00
#
_symmetry.space_group_name_H-M   'P 1'
#
loop_
_entity.id
_entity.type
_entity.pdbx_description
1 polymer ?
#
loop_
_entity_poly.entity_id
_entity_poly.type
_entity_poly.pdbx_seq_one_letter_code
_entity_poly.pdbx_strand_id
1 'polypeptide(L)'
;MEFSREDIDKGRVLKMKKGKKPVLRKVGITALLLFSAFGLSACKPKYGKNETPVMTTAAANVEINMDFNQIHNDVVENMDPKDYPFVKSLNITGDNSTKMVTVTAEIMDNVSTDALNLFLKNLMENIANEAAIQDFRYTRSTDTEFGSFFKKYGVHYTITRGDETVEDVTVNPGDSFPFQG
;
A
#
# COMPACT_ATOMS: atom_id res chain seq x y z
N MET A 1 -24.77 44.02 26.82
CA MET A 1 -23.43 44.32 26.26
C MET A 1 -23.48 43.89 24.81
N GLU A 2 -23.71 44.89 23.95
CA GLU A 2 -23.69 44.75 22.49
C GLU A 2 -22.24 44.64 22.03
N PHE A 3 -21.91 43.62 21.21
CA PHE A 3 -20.67 43.58 20.44
C PHE A 3 -21.01 43.77 18.97
N SER A 4 -20.54 44.92 18.50
CA SER A 4 -20.71 45.49 17.18
C SER A 4 -20.11 44.62 16.10
N ARG A 5 -20.88 44.42 15.02
CA ARG A 5 -20.43 43.95 13.72
C ARG A 5 -19.81 45.12 12.98
N GLU A 6 -18.50 45.11 12.80
CA GLU A 6 -17.81 45.86 11.74
C GLU A 6 -16.37 45.35 11.70
N ASP A 7 -16.03 44.69 10.61
CA ASP A 7 -14.77 44.76 9.86
C ASP A 7 -14.61 43.56 8.94
N ILE A 8 -15.49 43.50 7.96
CA ILE A 8 -15.24 42.70 6.74
C ILE A 8 -15.23 43.72 5.60
N ASP A 9 -14.07 44.22 5.25
CA ASP A 9 -13.74 44.60 3.89
C ASP A 9 -12.30 45.16 3.81
N LYS A 10 -11.36 44.38 3.40
CA LYS A 10 -10.18 44.88 2.66
C LYS A 10 -9.76 43.81 1.66
N GLY A 11 -10.39 43.90 0.50
CA GLY A 11 -10.01 43.14 -0.69
C GLY A 11 -8.54 43.30 -1.04
N ARG A 12 -7.81 42.18 -1.01
CA ARG A 12 -6.47 42.10 -1.60
C ARG A 12 -6.58 41.57 -3.03
N VAL A 13 -6.72 42.53 -3.95
CA VAL A 13 -6.63 42.27 -5.40
C VAL A 13 -5.23 41.75 -5.73
N LEU A 14 -5.14 40.48 -6.03
CA LEU A 14 -3.92 39.88 -6.59
C LEU A 14 -3.80 40.30 -8.05
N LYS A 15 -2.88 41.22 -8.34
CA LYS A 15 -2.44 41.57 -9.70
C LYS A 15 -1.79 40.38 -10.35
N MET A 16 -2.47 39.76 -11.34
CA MET A 16 -1.88 38.81 -12.28
C MET A 16 -0.81 39.50 -13.12
N LYS A 17 0.45 39.11 -12.94
CA LYS A 17 1.53 39.48 -13.84
C LYS A 17 1.33 38.76 -15.19
N LYS A 18 1.09 39.55 -16.23
CA LYS A 18 1.09 39.10 -17.63
C LYS A 18 2.45 38.48 -17.97
N GLY A 19 2.47 37.17 -18.22
CA GLY A 19 3.63 36.45 -18.72
C GLY A 19 3.99 36.92 -20.13
N LYS A 20 5.26 37.26 -20.30
CA LYS A 20 5.86 37.64 -21.60
C LYS A 20 5.85 36.39 -22.52
N LYS A 21 5.34 36.57 -23.74
CA LYS A 21 5.38 35.58 -24.83
C LYS A 21 6.84 35.28 -25.19
N PRO A 22 7.24 34.01 -25.34
CA PRO A 22 8.57 33.71 -25.89
C PRO A 22 8.62 34.03 -27.39
N VAL A 23 9.60 34.82 -27.76
CA VAL A 23 9.92 35.17 -29.14
C VAL A 23 10.50 33.91 -29.82
N LEU A 24 9.77 33.36 -30.77
CA LEU A 24 10.20 32.25 -31.59
C LEU A 24 11.34 32.72 -32.54
N ARG A 25 12.59 32.48 -32.16
CA ARG A 25 13.73 32.66 -33.07
C ARG A 25 13.71 31.54 -34.11
N LYS A 26 13.40 31.91 -35.33
CA LYS A 26 13.64 31.10 -36.53
C LYS A 26 15.16 30.93 -36.68
N VAL A 27 15.71 29.79 -36.29
CA VAL A 27 17.05 29.36 -36.61
C VAL A 27 16.93 28.29 -37.67
N GLY A 28 17.68 28.54 -38.75
CA GLY A 28 17.57 27.94 -40.05
C GLY A 28 17.67 26.43 -40.13
N ILE A 29 16.82 25.93 -40.99
CA ILE A 29 16.87 24.58 -41.56
C ILE A 29 17.93 24.61 -42.67
N THR A 30 19.17 24.27 -42.38
CA THR A 30 20.17 23.90 -43.37
C THR A 30 21.34 23.23 -42.68
N ALA A 31 21.27 21.97 -42.40
CA ALA A 31 22.38 21.02 -42.23
C ALA A 31 21.85 19.68 -41.65
N LEU A 32 21.04 18.96 -42.41
CA LEU A 32 20.72 17.59 -42.03
C LEU A 32 20.50 16.67 -43.23
N LEU A 33 21.48 16.61 -44.07
CA LEU A 33 21.50 15.63 -45.18
C LEU A 33 22.90 15.03 -45.36
N LEU A 34 23.52 14.53 -44.31
CA LEU A 34 24.79 13.74 -44.47
C LEU A 34 25.04 12.80 -43.27
N PHE A 35 24.04 12.07 -42.77
CA PHE A 35 24.31 10.95 -41.84
C PHE A 35 23.29 9.80 -41.96
N SER A 36 23.04 9.35 -43.18
CA SER A 36 22.23 8.17 -43.42
C SER A 36 23.02 7.03 -44.09
N ALA A 37 24.19 6.72 -43.58
CA ALA A 37 24.97 5.60 -44.09
C ALA A 37 25.84 4.95 -43.00
N PHE A 38 25.31 4.77 -41.79
CA PHE A 38 25.99 3.88 -40.82
C PHE A 38 25.00 2.90 -40.19
N GLY A 39 25.13 1.65 -40.71
CA GLY A 39 24.95 0.48 -39.88
C GLY A 39 23.52 0.08 -39.55
N LEU A 40 22.79 -0.39 -40.56
CA LEU A 40 21.95 -1.53 -40.29
C LEU A 40 22.88 -2.73 -39.99
N SER A 41 23.55 -2.72 -38.87
CA SER A 41 24.03 -3.92 -38.23
C SER A 41 22.77 -4.66 -37.81
N ALA A 42 22.20 -5.45 -38.73
CA ALA A 42 21.24 -6.44 -38.39
C ALA A 42 21.82 -7.22 -37.23
N CYS A 43 21.23 -7.04 -36.04
CA CYS A 43 21.43 -7.97 -34.93
C CYS A 43 21.09 -9.34 -35.48
N LYS A 44 22.11 -10.12 -35.87
CA LYS A 44 21.89 -11.53 -36.19
C LYS A 44 21.26 -12.12 -34.95
N PRO A 45 20.09 -12.77 -35.06
CA PRO A 45 19.48 -13.43 -33.92
C PRO A 45 20.51 -14.40 -33.37
N LYS A 46 20.82 -14.27 -32.10
CA LYS A 46 21.81 -15.08 -31.37
C LYS A 46 21.36 -16.56 -31.24
N TYR A 47 20.19 -16.85 -31.75
CA TYR A 47 19.59 -18.19 -31.74
C TYR A 47 19.68 -18.83 -33.11
N GLY A 48 20.27 -20.03 -33.20
CA GLY A 48 20.26 -20.88 -34.38
C GLY A 48 18.81 -21.16 -34.84
N LYS A 49 18.63 -21.41 -36.14
CA LYS A 49 17.32 -21.57 -36.78
C LYS A 49 16.41 -22.65 -36.19
N ASN A 50 16.87 -23.42 -35.19
CA ASN A 50 16.15 -24.56 -34.61
C ASN A 50 16.07 -24.53 -33.08
N GLU A 51 16.45 -23.41 -32.42
CA GLU A 51 16.23 -23.30 -31.00
C GLU A 51 14.94 -22.50 -30.77
N THR A 52 13.83 -23.21 -30.59
CA THR A 52 12.68 -22.63 -29.91
C THR A 52 13.17 -22.05 -28.58
N PRO A 53 12.96 -20.76 -28.29
CA PRO A 53 13.28 -20.24 -26.97
C PRO A 53 12.50 -21.08 -25.97
N VAL A 54 13.21 -21.92 -25.21
CA VAL A 54 12.64 -22.54 -24.04
C VAL A 54 12.38 -21.37 -23.10
N MET A 55 11.14 -20.91 -23.08
CA MET A 55 10.66 -20.15 -21.95
C MET A 55 10.78 -21.10 -20.76
N THR A 56 11.91 -21.06 -20.10
CA THR A 56 12.00 -21.56 -18.74
C THR A 56 10.94 -20.76 -17.99
N THR A 57 9.82 -21.38 -17.76
CA THR A 57 8.86 -20.96 -16.75
C THR A 57 9.65 -21.05 -15.45
N ALA A 58 10.45 -20.01 -15.19
CA ALA A 58 11.23 -19.92 -13.98
C ALA A 58 10.23 -19.95 -12.83
N ALA A 59 10.25 -21.10 -12.16
CA ALA A 59 9.87 -21.23 -10.78
C ALA A 59 8.54 -20.56 -10.39
N ALA A 60 7.43 -21.07 -10.91
CA ALA A 60 6.11 -20.83 -10.32
C ALA A 60 6.02 -21.28 -8.84
N ASN A 61 7.08 -21.88 -8.29
CA ASN A 61 7.13 -22.48 -6.96
C ASN A 61 8.21 -21.91 -6.04
N VAL A 62 8.86 -20.79 -6.37
CA VAL A 62 9.70 -20.12 -5.39
C VAL A 62 8.79 -19.48 -4.37
N GLU A 63 8.83 -19.99 -3.14
CA GLU A 63 8.14 -19.38 -2.02
C GLU A 63 8.81 -18.05 -1.69
N ILE A 64 8.05 -16.95 -1.76
CA ILE A 64 8.52 -15.64 -1.36
C ILE A 64 8.24 -15.52 0.14
N ASN A 65 9.29 -15.25 0.90
CA ASN A 65 9.14 -14.90 2.30
C ASN A 65 8.65 -13.45 2.42
N MET A 66 7.61 -13.25 3.21
CA MET A 66 7.10 -11.91 3.54
C MET A 66 8.08 -11.17 4.43
N ASP A 67 8.32 -9.91 4.15
CA ASP A 67 9.00 -9.00 5.05
C ASP A 67 7.96 -8.35 6.00
N PHE A 68 7.81 -8.94 7.16
CA PHE A 68 6.84 -8.46 8.15
C PHE A 68 7.24 -7.13 8.80
N ASN A 69 8.52 -6.75 8.78
CA ASN A 69 8.93 -5.43 9.23
C ASN A 69 8.47 -4.35 8.25
N GLN A 70 8.56 -4.61 6.95
CA GLN A 70 8.02 -3.72 5.95
C GLN A 70 6.49 -3.64 6.06
N ILE A 71 5.79 -4.78 6.16
CA ILE A 71 4.32 -4.80 6.35
C ILE A 71 3.93 -3.96 7.57
N HIS A 72 4.62 -4.12 8.70
CA HIS A 72 4.37 -3.32 9.90
C HIS A 72 4.47 -1.81 9.63
N ASN A 73 5.59 -1.39 9.03
CA ASN A 73 5.85 0.03 8.78
C ASN A 73 4.81 0.63 7.82
N ASP A 74 4.53 -0.08 6.72
CA ASP A 74 3.61 0.41 5.68
C ASP A 74 2.15 0.44 6.20
N VAL A 75 1.73 -0.57 6.99
CA VAL A 75 0.40 -0.57 7.62
C VAL A 75 0.26 0.56 8.64
N VAL A 76 1.27 0.78 9.49
CA VAL A 76 1.23 1.88 10.48
C VAL A 76 1.20 3.25 9.78
N GLU A 77 1.90 3.40 8.64
CA GLU A 77 1.87 4.63 7.84
C GLU A 77 0.49 4.83 7.17
N ASN A 78 -0.11 3.76 6.66
CA ASN A 78 -1.40 3.81 5.95
C ASN A 78 -2.61 4.01 6.88
N MET A 79 -2.48 3.64 8.15
CA MET A 79 -3.54 3.81 9.15
C MET A 79 -3.36 5.15 9.88
N ASP A 80 -3.99 6.22 9.35
CA ASP A 80 -3.87 7.57 9.93
C ASP A 80 -4.30 7.56 11.40
N PRO A 81 -3.42 7.98 12.35
CA PRO A 81 -3.75 8.07 13.77
C PRO A 81 -4.95 8.97 14.07
N LYS A 82 -5.35 9.86 13.14
CA LYS A 82 -6.55 10.68 13.29
C LYS A 82 -7.84 9.87 13.13
N ASP A 83 -7.81 8.82 12.31
CA ASP A 83 -8.96 7.95 12.09
C ASP A 83 -9.11 6.93 13.23
N TYR A 84 -8.00 6.63 13.92
CA TYR A 84 -7.96 5.68 15.04
C TYR A 84 -7.32 6.29 16.30
N PRO A 85 -7.81 7.45 16.81
CA PRO A 85 -7.20 8.14 17.93
C PRO A 85 -7.23 7.35 19.25
N PHE A 86 -8.01 6.28 19.28
CA PHE A 86 -8.13 5.38 20.44
C PHE A 86 -7.07 4.27 20.45
N VAL A 87 -6.29 4.10 19.40
CA VAL A 87 -5.17 3.13 19.35
C VAL A 87 -3.92 3.80 19.91
N LYS A 88 -3.39 3.27 21.02
CA LYS A 88 -2.18 3.79 21.68
C LYS A 88 -0.92 3.19 21.07
N SER A 89 -0.97 1.91 20.73
CA SER A 89 0.15 1.20 20.11
C SER A 89 -0.36 0.10 19.19
N LEU A 90 0.39 -0.18 18.13
CA LEU A 90 0.14 -1.25 17.19
C LEU A 90 1.48 -1.88 16.83
N ASN A 91 1.56 -3.20 16.92
CA ASN A 91 2.71 -3.96 16.48
C ASN A 91 2.26 -5.15 15.63
N ILE A 92 2.93 -5.37 14.51
CA ILE A 92 2.67 -6.45 13.57
C ILE A 92 3.97 -7.19 13.34
N THR A 93 3.97 -8.48 13.58
CA THR A 93 5.09 -9.39 13.31
C THR A 93 4.57 -10.61 12.57
N GLY A 94 5.45 -11.46 12.10
CA GLY A 94 5.04 -12.69 11.48
C GLY A 94 6.18 -13.67 11.28
N ASP A 95 5.81 -14.91 11.06
CA ASP A 95 6.74 -16.01 10.83
C ASP A 95 6.36 -16.76 9.54
N ASN A 96 7.27 -16.73 8.58
CA ASN A 96 7.09 -17.39 7.29
C ASN A 96 7.12 -18.93 7.40
N SER A 97 7.75 -19.49 8.44
CA SER A 97 7.83 -20.94 8.64
C SER A 97 6.52 -21.52 9.18
N THR A 98 5.90 -20.84 10.12
CA THR A 98 4.61 -21.21 10.73
C THR A 98 3.42 -20.66 9.97
N LYS A 99 3.65 -19.74 9.04
CA LYS A 99 2.59 -19.01 8.31
C LYS A 99 1.63 -18.28 9.25
N MET A 100 2.16 -17.64 10.28
CA MET A 100 1.38 -16.89 11.25
C MET A 100 1.79 -15.42 11.26
N VAL A 101 0.80 -14.56 11.29
CA VAL A 101 0.92 -13.14 11.60
C VAL A 101 0.51 -12.95 13.05
N THR A 102 1.29 -12.18 13.79
CA THR A 102 0.96 -11.80 15.17
C THR A 102 0.73 -10.30 15.22
N VAL A 103 -0.43 -9.90 15.71
CA VAL A 103 -0.83 -8.51 15.89
C VAL A 103 -1.05 -8.26 17.37
N THR A 104 -0.45 -7.19 17.89
CA THR A 104 -0.74 -6.69 19.25
C THR A 104 -1.09 -5.22 19.17
N ALA A 105 -2.19 -4.83 19.80
CA ALA A 105 -2.57 -3.43 19.90
C ALA A 105 -3.06 -3.08 21.31
N GLU A 106 -2.69 -1.89 21.77
CA GLU A 106 -3.22 -1.30 22.99
C GLU A 106 -4.21 -0.20 22.62
N ILE A 107 -5.40 -0.23 23.24
CA ILE A 107 -6.48 0.73 23.01
C ILE A 107 -6.82 1.53 24.28
N MET A 108 -7.54 2.63 24.10
CA MET A 108 -8.08 3.44 25.21
C MET A 108 -9.29 2.76 25.86
N ASP A 109 -9.66 3.22 27.06
CA ASP A 109 -10.69 2.58 27.90
C ASP A 109 -12.12 2.62 27.32
N ASN A 110 -12.48 3.65 26.58
CA ASN A 110 -13.85 3.91 26.14
C ASN A 110 -14.07 3.61 24.65
N VAL A 111 -13.53 2.52 24.14
CA VAL A 111 -13.71 2.10 22.74
C VAL A 111 -14.93 1.20 22.64
N SER A 112 -15.85 1.54 21.72
CA SER A 112 -17.00 0.69 21.43
C SER A 112 -16.57 -0.55 20.63
N THR A 113 -17.33 -1.64 20.77
CA THR A 113 -17.11 -2.87 20.00
C THR A 113 -17.16 -2.59 18.49
N ASP A 114 -18.07 -1.74 18.02
CA ASP A 114 -18.18 -1.40 16.60
C ASP A 114 -16.94 -0.67 16.09
N ALA A 115 -16.39 0.27 16.88
CA ALA A 115 -15.17 0.97 16.51
C ALA A 115 -13.96 0.03 16.48
N LEU A 116 -13.88 -0.91 17.43
CA LEU A 116 -12.84 -1.93 17.47
C LEU A 116 -12.95 -2.87 16.26
N ASN A 117 -14.15 -3.36 15.96
CA ASN A 117 -14.38 -4.23 14.80
C ASN A 117 -14.01 -3.54 13.48
N LEU A 118 -14.38 -2.27 13.33
CA LEU A 118 -13.99 -1.49 12.14
C LEU A 118 -12.47 -1.31 12.04
N PHE A 119 -11.81 -1.02 13.16
CA PHE A 119 -10.34 -0.95 13.21
C PHE A 119 -9.71 -2.28 12.80
N LEU A 120 -10.15 -3.40 13.39
CA LEU A 120 -9.62 -4.73 13.07
C LEU A 120 -9.85 -5.10 11.61
N LYS A 121 -11.03 -4.78 11.06
CA LYS A 121 -11.31 -5.00 9.65
C LYS A 121 -10.31 -4.25 8.77
N ASN A 122 -10.17 -2.94 8.99
CA ASN A 122 -9.27 -2.11 8.19
C ASN A 122 -7.80 -2.53 8.37
N LEU A 123 -7.43 -2.96 9.57
CA LEU A 123 -6.08 -3.47 9.84
C LEU A 123 -5.78 -4.73 9.02
N MET A 124 -6.69 -5.70 9.00
CA MET A 124 -6.51 -6.93 8.21
C MET A 124 -6.51 -6.65 6.71
N GLU A 125 -7.35 -5.73 6.23
CA GLU A 125 -7.34 -5.28 4.83
C GLU A 125 -5.98 -4.69 4.45
N ASN A 126 -5.41 -3.83 5.28
CA ASN A 126 -4.10 -3.23 5.04
C ASN A 126 -2.99 -4.29 5.04
N ILE A 127 -2.95 -5.19 6.03
CA ILE A 127 -1.98 -6.30 6.06
C ILE A 127 -2.05 -7.14 4.79
N ALA A 128 -3.25 -7.51 4.34
CA ALA A 128 -3.42 -8.31 3.12
C ALA A 128 -2.99 -7.55 1.86
N ASN A 129 -3.25 -6.24 1.81
CA ASN A 129 -2.86 -5.39 0.69
C ASN A 129 -1.35 -5.20 0.61
N GLU A 130 -0.66 -5.01 1.74
CA GLU A 130 0.80 -4.92 1.78
C GLU A 130 1.45 -6.26 1.43
N ALA A 131 0.90 -7.37 1.88
CA ALA A 131 1.36 -8.70 1.46
C ALA A 131 1.19 -8.90 -0.06
N ALA A 132 0.10 -8.41 -0.66
CA ALA A 132 -0.12 -8.47 -2.11
C ALA A 132 0.80 -7.54 -2.91
N ILE A 133 1.37 -6.50 -2.29
CA ILE A 133 2.41 -5.66 -2.88
C ILE A 133 3.74 -6.41 -2.93
N GLN A 134 4.08 -7.14 -1.86
CA GLN A 134 5.32 -7.93 -1.82
C GLN A 134 5.28 -9.17 -2.72
N ASP A 135 4.11 -9.80 -2.84
CA ASP A 135 3.92 -10.98 -3.69
C ASP A 135 2.61 -10.88 -4.46
N PHE A 136 2.72 -10.53 -5.75
CA PHE A 136 1.58 -10.36 -6.66
C PHE A 136 0.72 -11.62 -6.88
N ARG A 137 1.12 -12.77 -6.35
CA ARG A 137 0.31 -14.00 -6.34
C ARG A 137 -0.82 -13.93 -5.31
N TYR A 138 -0.73 -13.03 -4.34
CA TYR A 138 -1.84 -12.70 -3.46
C TYR A 138 -2.75 -11.66 -4.12
N THR A 139 -4.06 -11.83 -3.93
CA THR A 139 -5.05 -10.83 -4.33
C THR A 139 -5.24 -9.82 -3.22
N ARG A 140 -5.47 -8.57 -3.60
CA ARG A 140 -5.82 -7.52 -2.64
C ARG A 140 -7.18 -7.77 -1.99
N SER A 141 -7.43 -7.12 -0.86
CA SER A 141 -8.74 -7.08 -0.22
C SER A 141 -9.77 -6.34 -1.10
N THR A 142 -11.03 -6.66 -0.86
CA THR A 142 -12.22 -6.00 -1.43
C THR A 142 -13.14 -5.63 -0.28
N ASP A 143 -14.25 -4.96 -0.57
CA ASP A 143 -15.24 -4.59 0.46
C ASP A 143 -15.79 -5.80 1.24
N THR A 144 -15.72 -7.00 0.67
CA THR A 144 -16.30 -8.23 1.22
C THR A 144 -15.28 -9.32 1.60
N GLU A 145 -14.04 -9.22 1.13
CA GLU A 145 -13.01 -10.24 1.35
C GLU A 145 -11.64 -9.62 1.66
N PHE A 146 -10.87 -10.22 2.56
CA PHE A 146 -9.50 -9.81 2.90
C PHE A 146 -8.44 -10.30 1.89
N GLY A 147 -8.81 -10.60 0.65
CA GLY A 147 -7.92 -11.12 -0.36
C GLY A 147 -7.48 -12.58 -0.10
N SER A 148 -6.39 -12.99 -0.73
CA SER A 148 -5.96 -14.39 -0.65
C SER A 148 -4.78 -14.64 0.31
N PHE A 149 -4.23 -13.59 0.93
CA PHE A 149 -3.11 -13.74 1.87
C PHE A 149 -3.51 -14.61 3.07
N PHE A 150 -4.62 -14.31 3.71
CA PHE A 150 -5.10 -15.07 4.88
C PHE A 150 -5.64 -16.46 4.56
N LYS A 151 -5.73 -16.84 3.27
CA LYS A 151 -5.97 -18.24 2.88
C LYS A 151 -4.72 -19.11 3.11
N LYS A 152 -3.53 -18.49 3.26
CA LYS A 152 -2.24 -19.18 3.50
C LYS A 152 -1.62 -18.83 4.84
N TYR A 153 -1.87 -17.65 5.38
CA TYR A 153 -1.37 -17.19 6.66
C TYR A 153 -2.52 -17.11 7.66
N GLY A 154 -2.33 -17.65 8.85
CA GLY A 154 -3.20 -17.41 9.99
C GLY A 154 -2.86 -16.08 10.66
N VAL A 155 -3.71 -15.65 11.57
CA VAL A 155 -3.50 -14.47 12.41
C VAL A 155 -3.75 -14.80 13.86
N HIS A 156 -2.86 -14.41 14.72
CA HIS A 156 -3.08 -14.31 16.16
C HIS A 156 -3.11 -12.83 16.53
N TYR A 157 -4.25 -12.33 17.03
CA TYR A 157 -4.30 -10.93 17.47
C TYR A 157 -4.70 -10.83 18.93
N THR A 158 -4.00 -9.94 19.63
CA THR A 158 -4.24 -9.64 21.05
C THR A 158 -4.48 -8.14 21.18
N ILE A 159 -5.64 -7.77 21.71
CA ILE A 159 -6.02 -6.39 21.99
C ILE A 159 -6.05 -6.19 23.50
N THR A 160 -5.33 -5.17 23.98
CA THR A 160 -5.28 -4.85 25.40
C THR A 160 -5.82 -3.45 25.67
N ARG A 161 -6.28 -3.28 26.90
CA ARG A 161 -6.72 -2.01 27.49
C ARG A 161 -6.03 -1.86 28.82
N GLY A 162 -4.90 -1.14 28.84
CA GLY A 162 -3.98 -1.20 29.98
C GLY A 162 -3.52 -2.64 30.23
N ASP A 163 -3.75 -3.14 31.46
CA ASP A 163 -3.37 -4.51 31.85
C ASP A 163 -4.45 -5.57 31.52
N GLU A 164 -5.60 -5.14 30.99
CA GLU A 164 -6.69 -6.05 30.65
C GLU A 164 -6.60 -6.52 29.19
N THR A 165 -6.68 -7.83 28.96
CA THR A 165 -6.85 -8.39 27.61
C THR A 165 -8.33 -8.33 27.23
N VAL A 166 -8.65 -7.56 26.19
CA VAL A 166 -10.02 -7.38 25.66
C VAL A 166 -10.33 -8.47 24.65
N GLU A 167 -9.39 -8.76 23.77
CA GLU A 167 -9.48 -9.82 22.77
C GLU A 167 -8.15 -10.57 22.68
N ASP A 168 -8.25 -11.89 22.54
CA ASP A 168 -7.13 -12.80 22.29
C ASP A 168 -7.63 -13.92 21.38
N VAL A 169 -7.41 -13.77 20.08
CA VAL A 169 -8.05 -14.60 19.05
C VAL A 169 -7.02 -15.13 18.07
N THR A 170 -7.15 -16.40 17.74
CA THR A 170 -6.41 -17.03 16.64
C THR A 170 -7.37 -17.42 15.53
N VAL A 171 -7.07 -16.93 14.32
CA VAL A 171 -7.75 -17.28 13.07
C VAL A 171 -6.80 -18.12 12.25
N ASN A 172 -7.17 -19.36 11.93
CA ASN A 172 -6.30 -20.22 11.12
C ASN A 172 -6.34 -19.83 9.63
N PRO A 173 -5.37 -20.25 8.83
CA PRO A 173 -5.40 -20.01 7.40
C PRO A 173 -6.70 -20.48 6.75
N GLY A 174 -7.40 -19.57 6.09
CA GLY A 174 -8.66 -19.83 5.38
C GLY A 174 -9.94 -19.73 6.23
N ASP A 175 -9.83 -19.56 7.55
CA ASP A 175 -10.98 -19.29 8.42
C ASP A 175 -11.49 -17.85 8.26
N SER A 176 -12.76 -17.65 8.59
CA SER A 176 -13.39 -16.32 8.61
C SER A 176 -13.02 -15.56 9.88
N PHE A 177 -12.85 -14.24 9.77
CA PHE A 177 -12.63 -13.39 10.93
C PHE A 177 -13.95 -13.15 11.70
N PRO A 178 -13.93 -13.08 13.04
CA PRO A 178 -15.14 -12.94 13.85
C PRO A 178 -15.87 -11.60 13.66
N PHE A 179 -15.17 -10.58 13.14
CA PHE A 179 -15.72 -9.26 12.83
C PHE A 179 -16.15 -9.10 11.36
N GLN A 180 -16.14 -10.18 10.56
CA GLN A 180 -16.77 -10.27 9.25
C GLN A 180 -18.24 -10.62 9.44
N GLY A 181 -19.09 -9.63 9.50
CA GLY A 181 -20.53 -9.80 9.57
C GLY A 181 -21.24 -8.87 8.61
#